data_b637372d8b194cde27a9069e4c495e6d
#
_entry.id   b637372d8b194cde27a9069e4c495e6d
#
_cell.length_a   1.000
_cell.length_b   1.000
_cell.length_c   1.000
_cell.angle_alpha   90.00
_cell.angle_beta   90.00
_cell.angle_gamma   90.00
#
_symmetry.space_group_name_H-M   'P 1'
#
loop_
_entity.id
_entity.type
_entity.pdbx_description
1 polymer ?
#
loop_
_entity_poly.entity_id
_entity_poly.type
_entity_poly.pdbx_seq_one_letter_code
_entity_poly.pdbx_strand_id
1 'polypeptide(L)'
;MKRAAILIVAFILTVVKTGAQDAEKSYGIKFSGFVKTDIFYDSRQSSASNGLREGHFYLYPDDILYDVDMNDLNDNPSFHILNIQTRLRGDITGPDAFGAKTSGAIEAEFFGTSESDLNGFRLRHAYVKMDWQKVTLLAGQYWHPMFPAENFPGTISFNTGAPFLPFSRNPQVRLVFFPGEVSFTLVAYSQRDFTSPGPGGNSSK
;
A
#
# COMPACT_ATOMS: atom_id res chain seq x y z
N MET A 1 -13.23 25.43 56.50
CA MET A 1 -13.92 25.09 55.26
C MET A 1 -13.36 25.98 54.13
N LYS A 2 -12.49 25.43 53.30
CA LYS A 2 -11.86 26.18 52.20
C LYS A 2 -12.64 25.94 50.93
N ARG A 3 -13.20 26.99 50.35
CA ARG A 3 -13.92 26.95 49.06
C ARG A 3 -12.91 26.96 47.92
N ALA A 4 -12.83 25.91 47.18
CA ALA A 4 -12.07 25.86 45.92
C ALA A 4 -12.88 26.54 44.83
N ALA A 5 -12.33 27.60 44.23
CA ALA A 5 -12.87 28.26 43.04
C ALA A 5 -12.37 27.50 41.79
N ILE A 6 -13.30 26.96 41.02
CA ILE A 6 -13.03 26.34 39.73
C ILE A 6 -13.03 27.48 38.70
N LEU A 7 -11.85 27.73 38.11
CA LEU A 7 -11.68 28.66 37.00
C LEU A 7 -11.98 27.90 35.69
N ILE A 8 -13.11 28.20 35.06
CA ILE A 8 -13.43 27.74 33.71
C ILE A 8 -12.80 28.70 32.70
N VAL A 9 -11.74 28.28 32.03
CA VAL A 9 -11.16 29.01 30.89
C VAL A 9 -11.96 28.67 29.65
N ALA A 10 -12.82 29.56 29.18
CA ALA A 10 -13.50 29.46 27.93
C ALA A 10 -12.52 29.86 26.81
N PHE A 11 -12.13 28.90 25.97
CA PHE A 11 -11.34 29.15 24.77
C PHE A 11 -12.27 29.59 23.64
N ILE A 12 -12.33 30.90 23.34
CA ILE A 12 -13.09 31.44 22.22
C ILE A 12 -12.25 31.27 20.97
N LEU A 13 -12.63 30.30 20.10
CA LEU A 13 -12.08 30.15 18.76
C LEU A 13 -12.67 31.25 17.86
N THR A 14 -11.94 32.35 17.65
CA THR A 14 -12.27 33.33 16.63
C THR A 14 -11.86 32.77 15.25
N VAL A 15 -12.81 32.32 14.46
CA VAL A 15 -12.62 31.99 13.03
C VAL A 15 -12.47 33.31 12.28
N VAL A 16 -11.24 33.73 12.01
CA VAL A 16 -10.97 34.82 11.08
C VAL A 16 -11.20 34.29 9.65
N LYS A 17 -12.28 34.71 9.03
CA LYS A 17 -12.46 34.54 7.58
C LYS A 17 -11.49 35.49 6.88
N THR A 18 -10.33 34.99 6.48
CA THR A 18 -9.48 35.68 5.51
C THR A 18 -10.15 35.57 4.14
N GLY A 19 -10.43 36.73 3.56
CA GLY A 19 -11.03 36.84 2.21
C GLY A 19 -10.16 36.17 1.16
N ALA A 20 -10.83 35.68 0.12
CA ALA A 20 -10.21 35.09 -1.05
C ALA A 20 -9.21 36.06 -1.66
N GLN A 21 -7.95 35.73 -1.56
CA GLN A 21 -6.89 36.34 -2.30
C GLN A 21 -6.41 35.32 -3.32
N ASP A 22 -6.17 35.80 -4.54
CA ASP A 22 -5.67 35.17 -5.74
C ASP A 22 -5.23 33.71 -5.63
N ALA A 23 -5.60 32.89 -6.62
CA ALA A 23 -5.26 31.47 -6.72
C ALA A 23 -3.73 31.24 -6.69
N GLU A 24 -3.12 31.52 -5.56
CA GLU A 24 -1.79 31.02 -5.24
C GLU A 24 -1.81 29.50 -5.35
N LYS A 25 -0.85 28.95 -6.06
CA LYS A 25 -0.65 27.51 -6.21
C LYS A 25 -0.77 26.87 -4.81
N SER A 26 -1.87 26.22 -4.55
CA SER A 26 -2.15 25.60 -3.26
C SER A 26 -1.20 24.42 -3.05
N TYR A 27 -0.18 24.61 -2.27
CA TYR A 27 0.65 23.53 -1.76
C TYR A 27 -0.09 22.83 -0.62
N GLY A 28 0.00 21.52 -0.55
CA GLY A 28 -0.68 20.80 0.51
C GLY A 28 -0.77 19.31 0.29
N ILE A 29 -1.55 18.67 1.15
CA ILE A 29 -1.82 17.23 1.08
C ILE A 29 -3.32 17.04 0.91
N LYS A 30 -3.71 16.30 -0.13
CA LYS A 30 -5.07 15.83 -0.33
C LYS A 30 -5.17 14.37 0.09
N PHE A 31 -5.94 14.08 1.12
CA PHE A 31 -6.19 12.72 1.58
C PHE A 31 -7.31 12.05 0.78
N SER A 32 -7.11 10.77 0.53
CA SER A 32 -8.06 9.86 -0.11
C SER A 32 -7.88 8.45 0.45
N GLY A 33 -8.76 7.55 0.09
CA GLY A 33 -8.65 6.15 0.52
C GLY A 33 -10.00 5.44 0.46
N PHE A 34 -10.02 4.26 1.02
CA PHE A 34 -11.23 3.47 1.12
C PHE A 34 -11.16 2.52 2.32
N VAL A 35 -12.33 2.14 2.81
CA VAL A 35 -12.50 1.02 3.73
C VAL A 35 -12.99 -0.17 2.89
N LYS A 36 -12.29 -1.29 2.97
CA LYS A 36 -12.66 -2.53 2.28
C LYS A 36 -12.97 -3.60 3.33
N THR A 37 -14.12 -4.23 3.17
CA THR A 37 -14.53 -5.38 3.97
C THR A 37 -14.79 -6.54 3.03
N ASP A 38 -14.03 -7.61 3.18
CA ASP A 38 -14.21 -8.88 2.46
C ASP A 38 -14.93 -9.85 3.40
N ILE A 39 -16.00 -10.46 2.92
CA ILE A 39 -16.76 -11.48 3.63
C ILE A 39 -16.80 -12.71 2.74
N PHE A 40 -16.27 -13.83 3.22
CA PHE A 40 -16.26 -15.07 2.45
C PHE A 40 -16.25 -16.29 3.35
N TYR A 41 -16.62 -17.41 2.74
CA TYR A 41 -16.64 -18.72 3.36
C TYR A 41 -15.79 -19.68 2.55
N ASP A 42 -14.86 -20.33 3.21
CA ASP A 42 -14.07 -21.41 2.66
C ASP A 42 -14.64 -22.75 3.14
N SER A 43 -15.01 -23.65 2.22
CA SER A 43 -15.52 -24.99 2.55
C SER A 43 -14.41 -25.92 3.03
N ARG A 44 -13.15 -25.52 2.91
CA ARG A 44 -11.95 -26.25 3.28
C ARG A 44 -10.87 -25.27 3.69
N GLN A 45 -9.96 -25.67 4.54
CA GLN A 45 -8.80 -24.85 4.90
C GLN A 45 -8.05 -24.40 3.65
N SER A 46 -7.76 -23.09 3.57
CA SER A 46 -7.01 -22.51 2.47
C SER A 46 -5.52 -22.47 2.78
N SER A 47 -4.71 -22.43 1.72
CA SER A 47 -3.26 -22.51 1.79
C SER A 47 -2.67 -21.31 2.52
N ALA A 48 -1.73 -21.58 3.42
CA ALA A 48 -0.94 -20.56 4.11
C ALA A 48 0.17 -20.04 3.19
N SER A 49 0.39 -18.73 3.20
CA SER A 49 1.50 -18.08 2.50
C SER A 49 2.14 -17.01 3.37
N ASN A 50 3.46 -17.03 3.46
CA ASN A 50 4.25 -16.04 4.21
C ASN A 50 3.79 -15.83 5.67
N GLY A 51 3.28 -16.89 6.32
CA GLY A 51 2.72 -16.82 7.66
C GLY A 51 1.30 -16.25 7.73
N LEU A 52 0.69 -15.91 6.60
CA LEU A 52 -0.74 -15.55 6.50
C LEU A 52 -1.52 -16.78 6.08
N ARG A 53 -2.55 -17.11 6.85
CA ARG A 53 -3.42 -18.26 6.65
C ARG A 53 -4.77 -17.85 6.06
N GLU A 54 -5.58 -18.86 5.77
CA GLU A 54 -7.03 -18.71 5.65
C GLU A 54 -7.46 -17.72 4.56
N GLY A 55 -6.86 -17.82 3.37
CA GLY A 55 -7.28 -17.00 2.23
C GLY A 55 -6.89 -15.53 2.31
N HIS A 56 -6.10 -15.12 3.27
CA HIS A 56 -5.60 -13.73 3.34
C HIS A 56 -4.75 -13.36 2.13
N PHE A 57 -4.02 -14.31 1.59
CA PHE A 57 -3.12 -14.10 0.46
C PHE A 57 -3.47 -14.97 -0.75
N TYR A 58 -3.66 -16.28 -0.55
CA TYR A 58 -4.07 -17.22 -1.59
C TYR A 58 -5.44 -17.77 -1.27
N LEU A 59 -6.27 -17.91 -2.31
CA LEU A 59 -7.64 -18.43 -2.24
C LEU A 59 -7.74 -19.84 -2.84
N TYR A 60 -6.80 -20.71 -2.58
CA TYR A 60 -6.88 -22.10 -2.97
C TYR A 60 -6.77 -23.04 -1.76
N PRO A 61 -7.46 -24.17 -1.80
CA PRO A 61 -7.50 -25.10 -0.67
C PRO A 61 -6.16 -25.78 -0.44
N ASP A 62 -5.88 -26.12 0.80
CA ASP A 62 -4.78 -27.02 1.14
C ASP A 62 -5.06 -28.43 0.65
N ASP A 63 -3.98 -29.17 0.35
CA ASP A 63 -4.03 -30.57 -0.01
C ASP A 63 -4.60 -31.44 1.11
N ILE A 64 -5.04 -32.63 0.77
CA ILE A 64 -5.51 -33.62 1.73
C ILE A 64 -4.35 -34.02 2.66
N LEU A 65 -4.59 -33.93 3.97
CA LEU A 65 -3.66 -34.34 5.01
C LEU A 65 -4.35 -35.31 5.98
N TYR A 66 -4.05 -36.59 5.88
CA TYR A 66 -4.66 -37.60 6.75
C TYR A 66 -3.96 -37.71 8.11
N ASP A 67 -4.76 -37.83 9.15
CA ASP A 67 -4.33 -38.29 10.47
C ASP A 67 -4.17 -39.84 10.51
N VAL A 68 -3.86 -40.38 11.71
CA VAL A 68 -3.70 -41.83 11.92
C VAL A 68 -4.98 -42.64 11.73
N ASP A 69 -6.13 -41.98 11.84
CA ASP A 69 -7.47 -42.55 11.69
C ASP A 69 -8.05 -42.29 10.29
N MET A 70 -7.23 -41.82 9.35
CA MET A 70 -7.61 -41.49 7.96
C MET A 70 -8.63 -40.33 7.82
N ASN A 71 -8.73 -39.47 8.83
CA ASN A 71 -9.50 -38.24 8.68
C ASN A 71 -8.67 -37.14 8.03
N ASP A 72 -9.26 -36.36 7.15
CA ASP A 72 -8.59 -35.24 6.54
C ASP A 72 -8.56 -34.02 7.47
N LEU A 73 -7.36 -33.69 7.95
CA LEU A 73 -7.15 -32.57 8.88
C LEU A 73 -7.45 -31.20 8.25
N ASN A 74 -7.40 -31.10 6.91
CA ASN A 74 -7.67 -29.87 6.18
C ASN A 74 -9.12 -29.75 5.70
N ASP A 75 -9.97 -30.74 5.95
CA ASP A 75 -11.43 -30.66 5.75
C ASP A 75 -12.06 -29.87 6.90
N ASN A 76 -11.69 -28.60 7.00
CA ASN A 76 -12.09 -27.69 8.06
C ASN A 76 -12.60 -26.37 7.46
N PRO A 77 -13.93 -26.18 7.41
CA PRO A 77 -14.51 -24.96 6.85
C PRO A 77 -14.28 -23.76 7.76
N SER A 78 -14.18 -22.58 7.16
CA SER A 78 -13.98 -21.32 7.88
C SER A 78 -14.79 -20.17 7.28
N PHE A 79 -15.13 -19.21 8.13
CA PHE A 79 -15.82 -17.99 7.73
C PHE A 79 -14.96 -16.78 8.09
N HIS A 80 -14.76 -15.88 7.13
CA HIS A 80 -13.85 -14.77 7.25
C HIS A 80 -14.56 -13.43 7.06
N ILE A 81 -14.18 -12.46 7.89
CA ILE A 81 -14.47 -11.03 7.71
C ILE A 81 -13.16 -10.29 7.80
N LEU A 82 -12.67 -9.78 6.69
CA LEU A 82 -11.36 -9.15 6.59
C LEU A 82 -11.47 -7.69 6.15
N ASN A 83 -10.73 -6.82 6.85
CA ASN A 83 -10.63 -5.39 6.51
C ASN A 83 -9.19 -4.98 6.13
N ILE A 84 -8.35 -5.94 5.86
CA ILE A 84 -6.90 -5.78 5.73
C ILE A 84 -6.45 -4.94 4.54
N GLN A 85 -7.28 -4.74 3.52
CA GLN A 85 -6.96 -3.87 2.38
C GLN A 85 -7.47 -2.44 2.52
N THR A 86 -8.00 -2.07 3.67
CA THR A 86 -8.36 -0.68 3.96
C THR A 86 -7.13 0.21 3.79
N ARG A 87 -7.28 1.31 3.04
CA ARG A 87 -6.16 2.08 2.53
C ARG A 87 -6.32 3.57 2.78
N LEU A 88 -5.20 4.21 3.08
CA LEU A 88 -5.09 5.66 3.21
C LEU A 88 -3.99 6.17 2.26
N ARG A 89 -4.29 7.25 1.54
CA ARG A 89 -3.37 7.92 0.63
C ARG A 89 -3.37 9.42 0.85
N GLY A 90 -2.19 10.03 0.82
CA GLY A 90 -1.99 11.46 0.76
C GLY A 90 -1.24 11.82 -0.51
N ASP A 91 -1.89 12.58 -1.41
CA ASP A 91 -1.27 13.16 -2.59
C ASP A 91 -0.76 14.57 -2.24
N ILE A 92 0.50 14.82 -2.46
CA ILE A 92 1.22 16.01 -2.04
C ILE A 92 1.52 16.86 -3.27
N THR A 93 1.19 18.15 -3.21
CA THR A 93 1.59 19.14 -4.19
C THR A 93 2.64 20.05 -3.56
N GLY A 94 3.81 20.16 -4.19
CA GLY A 94 4.91 20.99 -3.72
C GLY A 94 5.18 22.20 -4.62
N PRO A 95 6.09 23.09 -4.20
CA PRO A 95 6.53 24.21 -5.02
C PRO A 95 7.28 23.72 -6.26
N ASP A 96 7.15 24.44 -7.38
CA ASP A 96 7.94 24.16 -8.59
C ASP A 96 9.42 24.29 -8.25
N ALA A 97 10.25 23.34 -8.71
CA ALA A 97 11.68 23.34 -8.49
C ALA A 97 12.44 22.87 -9.75
N PHE A 98 13.57 23.48 -10.02
CA PHE A 98 14.42 23.14 -11.18
C PHE A 98 13.65 23.12 -12.53
N GLY A 99 12.63 23.97 -12.66
CA GLY A 99 11.78 24.03 -13.85
C GLY A 99 10.77 22.87 -13.96
N ALA A 100 10.61 22.06 -12.93
CA ALA A 100 9.65 20.96 -12.87
C ALA A 100 8.48 21.30 -11.95
N LYS A 101 7.33 20.68 -12.21
CA LYS A 101 6.25 20.52 -11.25
C LYS A 101 6.64 19.47 -10.22
N THR A 102 6.61 19.80 -8.93
CA THR A 102 6.91 18.84 -7.88
C THR A 102 5.64 18.29 -7.24
N SER A 103 5.66 17.01 -7.00
CA SER A 103 4.58 16.31 -6.30
C SER A 103 5.14 15.12 -5.52
N GLY A 104 4.30 14.48 -4.75
CA GLY A 104 4.65 13.25 -4.05
C GLY A 104 3.40 12.49 -3.62
N ALA A 105 3.58 11.30 -3.14
CA ALA A 105 2.49 10.54 -2.51
C ALA A 105 3.01 9.70 -1.37
N ILE A 106 2.17 9.56 -0.35
CA ILE A 106 2.31 8.57 0.73
C ILE A 106 1.06 7.71 0.69
N GLU A 107 1.23 6.39 0.65
CA GLU A 107 0.12 5.44 0.69
C GLU A 107 0.44 4.30 1.65
N ALA A 108 -0.50 3.95 2.50
CA ALA A 108 -0.42 2.84 3.42
C ALA A 108 -1.72 2.06 3.49
N GLU A 109 -1.64 0.81 3.95
CA GLU A 109 -2.79 -0.07 4.12
C GLU A 109 -2.63 -0.90 5.40
N PHE A 110 -3.75 -1.45 5.90
CA PHE A 110 -3.78 -2.35 7.04
C PHE A 110 -3.62 -3.81 6.59
N PHE A 111 -2.52 -4.12 5.96
CA PHE A 111 -2.21 -5.48 5.51
C PHE A 111 -0.87 -5.91 6.09
N GLY A 112 -0.92 -6.63 7.21
CA GLY A 112 0.26 -7.20 7.85
C GLY A 112 0.94 -8.29 7.01
N THR A 113 2.11 -8.71 7.46
CA THR A 113 2.94 -9.71 6.77
C THR A 113 3.07 -11.02 7.54
N SER A 114 2.39 -11.13 8.67
CA SER A 114 2.38 -12.33 9.53
C SER A 114 1.04 -12.43 10.28
N GLU A 115 0.71 -13.63 10.77
CA GLU A 115 -0.49 -13.84 11.60
C GLU A 115 -0.49 -13.01 12.87
N SER A 116 0.66 -12.75 13.46
CA SER A 116 0.79 -11.93 14.67
C SER A 116 0.57 -10.43 14.41
N ASP A 117 0.64 -10.01 13.16
CA ASP A 117 0.49 -8.61 12.71
C ASP A 117 -0.44 -8.51 11.49
N LEU A 118 -1.56 -9.22 11.55
CA LEU A 118 -2.50 -9.31 10.42
C LEU A 118 -3.02 -7.94 9.96
N ASN A 119 -3.30 -7.04 10.90
CA ASN A 119 -3.81 -5.70 10.64
C ASN A 119 -2.70 -4.63 10.69
N GLY A 120 -1.44 -5.01 10.53
CA GLY A 120 -0.31 -4.09 10.58
C GLY A 120 -0.42 -2.98 9.54
N PHE A 121 -0.28 -1.74 10.00
CA PHE A 121 -0.27 -0.58 9.12
C PHE A 121 1.09 -0.47 8.42
N ARG A 122 1.14 -0.73 7.12
CA ARG A 122 2.38 -0.73 6.37
C ARG A 122 2.40 0.27 5.23
N LEU A 123 3.59 0.79 4.97
CA LEU A 123 3.85 1.69 3.86
C LEU A 123 3.79 0.91 2.52
N ARG A 124 2.97 1.40 1.60
CA ARG A 124 2.88 0.92 0.21
C ARG A 124 3.74 1.76 -0.72
N HIS A 125 3.41 3.03 -0.79
CA HIS A 125 4.09 4.02 -1.61
C HIS A 125 4.57 5.19 -0.77
N ALA A 126 5.77 5.65 -1.04
CA ALA A 126 6.31 6.91 -0.54
C ALA A 126 7.33 7.40 -1.55
N TYR A 127 6.98 8.41 -2.32
CA TYR A 127 7.87 8.93 -3.35
C TYR A 127 7.68 10.42 -3.56
N VAL A 128 8.71 11.04 -4.10
CA VAL A 128 8.68 12.37 -4.70
C VAL A 128 8.74 12.25 -6.22
N LYS A 129 8.09 13.17 -6.91
CA LYS A 129 8.03 13.21 -8.38
C LYS A 129 8.30 14.62 -8.88
N MET A 130 9.07 14.72 -9.93
CA MET A 130 9.37 15.95 -10.65
C MET A 130 8.97 15.76 -12.11
N ASP A 131 8.05 16.58 -12.59
CA ASP A 131 7.51 16.50 -13.94
C ASP A 131 7.95 17.70 -14.75
N TRP A 132 8.73 17.46 -15.78
CA TRP A 132 9.02 18.40 -16.88
C TRP A 132 8.15 18.06 -18.09
N GLN A 133 8.19 18.89 -19.11
CA GLN A 133 7.35 18.71 -20.30
C GLN A 133 7.47 17.33 -20.98
N LYS A 134 8.68 16.75 -21.01
CA LYS A 134 8.97 15.47 -21.69
C LYS A 134 9.67 14.45 -20.80
N VAL A 135 9.90 14.78 -19.54
CA VAL A 135 10.66 13.93 -18.61
C VAL A 135 9.97 13.93 -17.26
N THR A 136 9.87 12.75 -16.67
CA THR A 136 9.47 12.59 -15.27
C THR A 136 10.58 11.90 -14.50
N LEU A 137 10.96 12.46 -13.37
CA LEU A 137 11.82 11.81 -12.37
C LEU A 137 10.97 11.44 -11.16
N LEU A 138 11.05 10.18 -10.74
CA LEU A 138 10.44 9.68 -9.50
C LEU A 138 11.53 9.06 -8.63
N ALA A 139 11.55 9.39 -7.34
CA ALA A 139 12.45 8.78 -6.36
C ALA A 139 11.67 8.40 -5.09
N GLY A 140 11.84 7.15 -4.66
CA GLY A 140 11.17 6.60 -3.47
C GLY A 140 10.65 5.20 -3.68
N GLN A 141 9.72 4.78 -2.81
CA GLN A 141 9.10 3.45 -2.89
C GLN A 141 7.91 3.47 -3.84
N TYR A 142 8.00 2.68 -4.90
CA TYR A 142 6.99 2.59 -5.94
C TYR A 142 6.91 1.16 -6.50
N TRP A 143 5.93 0.90 -7.38
CA TRP A 143 5.76 -0.39 -8.02
C TRP A 143 7.02 -0.89 -8.72
N HIS A 144 7.21 -2.21 -8.68
CA HIS A 144 8.26 -2.90 -9.44
C HIS A 144 8.21 -2.46 -10.92
N PRO A 145 9.36 -2.24 -11.59
CA PRO A 145 9.38 -1.73 -12.98
C PRO A 145 8.60 -2.58 -13.97
N MET A 146 8.54 -3.87 -13.76
CA MET A 146 7.81 -4.82 -14.62
C MET A 146 6.34 -5.01 -14.21
N PHE A 147 5.84 -4.21 -13.29
CA PHE A 147 4.43 -4.24 -12.90
C PHE A 147 3.66 -3.09 -13.57
N PRO A 148 2.92 -3.33 -14.67
CA PRO A 148 2.09 -2.31 -15.30
C PRO A 148 0.83 -2.11 -14.47
N ALA A 149 0.81 -1.05 -13.67
CA ALA A 149 -0.29 -0.75 -12.76
C ALA A 149 -1.62 -0.53 -13.50
N GLU A 150 -1.56 -0.15 -14.77
CA GLU A 150 -2.70 0.06 -15.66
C GLU A 150 -3.48 -1.24 -15.94
N ASN A 151 -2.80 -2.37 -15.88
CA ASN A 151 -3.37 -3.70 -16.14
C ASN A 151 -3.69 -4.46 -14.85
N PHE A 152 -3.71 -3.77 -13.70
CA PHE A 152 -3.98 -4.41 -12.42
C PHE A 152 -5.43 -4.89 -12.34
N PRO A 153 -5.69 -6.20 -12.24
CA PRO A 153 -7.04 -6.72 -12.19
C PRO A 153 -7.72 -6.40 -10.86
N GLY A 154 -9.00 -6.06 -10.91
CA GLY A 154 -9.84 -6.00 -9.72
C GLY A 154 -10.19 -7.41 -9.27
N THR A 155 -9.73 -7.81 -8.09
CA THR A 155 -10.03 -9.11 -7.49
C THR A 155 -10.64 -8.92 -6.11
N ILE A 156 -11.40 -9.92 -5.61
CA ILE A 156 -12.01 -9.88 -4.29
C ILE A 156 -10.89 -9.85 -3.27
N SER A 157 -10.05 -10.73 -3.09
CA SER A 157 -8.95 -10.67 -2.13
C SER A 157 -7.72 -9.93 -2.68
N PHE A 158 -6.64 -9.95 -1.93
CA PHE A 158 -5.36 -9.41 -2.36
C PHE A 158 -4.71 -10.22 -3.50
N ASN A 159 -5.21 -11.39 -3.82
CA ASN A 159 -4.64 -12.27 -4.85
C ASN A 159 -4.85 -11.72 -6.26
N THR A 160 -4.01 -10.79 -6.66
CA THR A 160 -4.01 -10.12 -7.97
C THR A 160 -3.13 -10.82 -8.99
N GLY A 161 -3.16 -12.15 -9.04
CA GLY A 161 -2.33 -12.95 -9.93
C GLY A 161 -0.97 -13.36 -9.34
N ALA A 162 -0.79 -13.25 -8.03
CA ALA A 162 0.36 -13.86 -7.36
C ALA A 162 0.33 -15.41 -7.55
N PRO A 163 1.49 -16.03 -7.75
CA PRO A 163 2.86 -15.49 -7.74
C PRO A 163 3.36 -14.98 -9.11
N PHE A 164 2.51 -14.91 -10.12
CA PHE A 164 2.91 -14.66 -11.52
C PHE A 164 3.11 -13.17 -11.86
N LEU A 165 2.70 -12.26 -11.00
CA LEU A 165 2.86 -10.83 -11.20
C LEU A 165 3.89 -10.22 -10.22
N PRO A 166 4.84 -9.42 -10.71
CA PRO A 166 5.83 -8.76 -9.86
C PRO A 166 5.24 -7.51 -9.18
N PHE A 167 4.20 -7.67 -8.38
CA PHE A 167 3.47 -6.57 -7.72
C PHE A 167 4.18 -6.00 -6.48
N SER A 168 5.44 -6.29 -6.29
CA SER A 168 6.24 -5.73 -5.20
C SER A 168 6.43 -4.22 -5.31
N ARG A 169 6.73 -3.58 -4.20
CA ARG A 169 7.02 -2.14 -4.11
C ARG A 169 8.43 -1.96 -3.57
N ASN A 170 9.23 -1.28 -4.33
CA ASN A 170 10.66 -1.22 -4.09
C ASN A 170 11.17 0.22 -4.07
N PRO A 171 12.15 0.54 -3.21
CA PRO A 171 12.90 1.77 -3.31
C PRO A 171 13.57 1.88 -4.68
N GLN A 172 13.36 3.00 -5.36
CA GLN A 172 13.85 3.18 -6.73
C GLN A 172 14.03 4.64 -7.09
N VAL A 173 14.85 4.84 -8.13
CA VAL A 173 14.89 6.08 -8.91
C VAL A 173 14.48 5.72 -10.33
N ARG A 174 13.45 6.38 -10.83
CA ARG A 174 12.84 6.12 -12.14
C ARG A 174 12.87 7.39 -12.97
N LEU A 175 13.42 7.29 -14.16
CA LEU A 175 13.41 8.34 -15.16
C LEU A 175 12.54 7.90 -16.33
N VAL A 176 11.52 8.67 -16.66
CA VAL A 176 10.63 8.40 -17.79
C VAL A 176 10.79 9.51 -18.80
N PHE A 177 11.03 9.16 -20.06
CA PHE A 177 11.19 10.09 -21.18
C PHE A 177 10.08 9.85 -22.22
N PHE A 178 9.38 10.92 -22.59
CA PHE A 178 8.25 10.92 -23.52
C PHE A 178 8.59 11.68 -24.81
N PRO A 179 9.25 11.07 -25.79
CA PRO A 179 9.58 11.75 -27.05
C PRO A 179 8.37 11.95 -27.97
N GLY A 180 7.27 11.25 -27.75
CA GLY A 180 6.04 11.25 -28.53
C GLY A 180 5.03 10.28 -27.92
N GLU A 181 4.46 9.40 -28.72
CA GLU A 181 3.51 8.37 -28.26
C GLU A 181 4.16 7.22 -27.49
N VAL A 182 5.47 7.07 -27.59
CA VAL A 182 6.26 6.04 -26.91
C VAL A 182 6.90 6.63 -25.67
N SER A 183 6.99 5.86 -24.60
CA SER A 183 7.75 6.22 -23.41
C SER A 183 8.93 5.26 -23.19
N PHE A 184 10.05 5.81 -22.76
CA PHE A 184 11.21 5.05 -22.31
C PHE A 184 11.41 5.23 -20.83
N THR A 185 11.50 4.13 -20.09
CA THR A 185 11.68 4.16 -18.64
C THR A 185 12.99 3.50 -18.26
N LEU A 186 13.85 4.26 -17.57
CA LEU A 186 15.06 3.76 -16.95
C LEU A 186 14.84 3.72 -15.44
N VAL A 187 15.14 2.56 -14.79
CA VAL A 187 14.94 2.39 -13.37
C VAL A 187 16.17 1.76 -12.71
N ALA A 188 16.66 2.41 -11.66
CA ALA A 188 17.55 1.80 -10.68
C ALA A 188 16.75 1.51 -9.42
N TYR A 189 16.75 0.26 -8.92
CA TYR A 189 15.97 -0.13 -7.75
C TYR A 189 16.67 -1.19 -6.91
N SER A 190 16.23 -1.30 -5.65
CA SER A 190 16.61 -2.37 -4.74
C SER A 190 15.37 -3.18 -4.36
N GLN A 191 15.37 -4.48 -4.58
CA GLN A 191 14.24 -5.31 -4.21
C GLN A 191 14.19 -5.52 -2.69
N ARG A 192 13.14 -5.01 -2.06
CA ARG A 192 12.91 -5.12 -0.62
C ARG A 192 11.64 -5.90 -0.29
N ASP A 193 10.60 -5.75 -1.08
CA ASP A 193 9.34 -6.43 -0.91
C ASP A 193 9.41 -7.77 -1.66
N PHE A 194 9.06 -8.89 -1.02
CA PHE A 194 9.17 -10.25 -1.56
C PHE A 194 10.58 -10.62 -2.03
N THR A 195 11.58 -10.29 -1.23
CA THR A 195 12.97 -10.65 -1.54
C THR A 195 13.18 -12.14 -1.48
N SER A 196 13.90 -12.68 -2.49
CA SER A 196 14.42 -14.03 -2.45
C SER A 196 15.79 -14.04 -1.76
N PRO A 197 16.05 -14.95 -0.81
CA PRO A 197 17.42 -15.16 -0.35
C PRO A 197 18.29 -15.69 -1.51
N GLY A 198 19.45 -15.07 -1.73
CA GLY A 198 20.43 -15.54 -2.69
C GLY A 198 21.03 -16.92 -2.31
N PRO A 199 21.91 -17.47 -3.13
CA PRO A 199 22.52 -18.80 -2.90
C PRO A 199 23.19 -18.99 -1.53
N GLY A 200 23.59 -17.91 -0.88
CA GLY A 200 24.16 -17.92 0.47
C GLY A 200 23.14 -17.72 1.60
N GLY A 201 21.84 -17.73 1.33
CA GLY A 201 20.79 -17.46 2.31
C GLY A 201 20.68 -16.00 2.73
N ASN A 202 21.45 -15.10 2.15
CA ASN A 202 21.37 -13.66 2.40
C ASN A 202 20.46 -13.01 1.38
N SER A 203 19.43 -12.31 1.85
CA SER A 203 18.65 -11.45 0.97
C SER A 203 19.53 -10.32 0.43
N SER A 204 19.49 -10.07 -0.87
CA SER A 204 20.09 -8.86 -1.43
C SER A 204 19.34 -7.64 -0.84
N LYS A 205 20.03 -6.85 -0.07
CA LYS A 205 19.53 -5.59 0.47
C LYS A 205 19.89 -4.44 -0.46
#